data_fb69a51eb699cafe0d4d4c58a0890fb2
#
_entry.id   fb69a51eb699cafe0d4d4c58a0890fb2
#
_cell.length_a   1.000
_cell.length_b   1.000
_cell.length_c   1.000
_cell.angle_alpha   90.00
_cell.angle_beta   90.00
_cell.angle_gamma   90.00
#
_symmetry.space_group_name_H-M   'P 1'
#
loop_
_entity.id
_entity.type
_entity.pdbx_description
1 polymer ?
#
loop_
_entity_poly.entity_id
_entity_poly.type
_entity_poly.pdbx_seq_one_letter_code
_entity_poly.pdbx_strand_id
1 'polypeptide(L)'
;MEDNRIQNQIAIYMTNKKLCEFTDKLKLAPVEYYAHMHAQGEEQSDGFRAYSCIGVVLQDYSNGKGDKTVRVTANLSPGFFPFVLSRMQNDLDRFDFTEEKIFGDPDENGLSTVTKLSIKRASVGNDGKRRNYPWCIIVENGRAVKEKTPSGGTHIKSGTYKKLRSVYVNINDLDFFNIVYRTARFIESWELTFGPKLIRDARKLLDDQRAAAQQ
;
A
#
# COMPACT_ATOMS: atom_id res chain seq x y z
N MET A 1 -6.27 17.77 26.53
CA MET A 1 -5.00 17.85 25.78
C MET A 1 -5.34 17.48 24.35
N GLU A 2 -5.26 18.43 23.44
CA GLU A 2 -5.39 18.13 22.00
C GLU A 2 -4.24 17.23 21.62
N ASP A 3 -4.57 16.11 20.96
CA ASP A 3 -3.60 15.13 20.48
C ASP A 3 -2.88 15.73 19.26
N ASN A 4 -1.77 16.43 19.49
CA ASN A 4 -0.95 17.09 18.48
C ASN A 4 -0.16 16.10 17.59
N ARG A 5 -0.65 14.86 17.42
CA ARG A 5 -0.01 13.89 16.53
C ARG A 5 -0.14 14.34 15.08
N ILE A 6 1.00 14.38 14.39
CA ILE A 6 1.05 14.61 12.96
C ILE A 6 0.28 13.47 12.27
N GLN A 7 -0.74 13.86 11.50
CA GLN A 7 -1.52 12.90 10.71
C GLN A 7 -0.84 12.67 9.36
N ASN A 8 -0.67 11.39 9.02
CA ASN A 8 -0.10 10.97 7.73
C ASN A 8 -1.17 10.59 6.69
N GLN A 9 -2.40 11.07 6.87
CA GLN A 9 -3.52 10.83 5.97
C GLN A 9 -3.34 11.66 4.68
N ILE A 10 -3.29 10.98 3.53
CA ILE A 10 -3.22 11.61 2.20
C ILE A 10 -4.61 11.85 1.63
N ALA A 11 -5.43 10.81 1.65
CA ALA A 11 -6.77 10.83 1.09
C ALA A 11 -7.72 9.94 1.90
N ILE A 12 -8.98 10.34 1.95
CA ILE A 12 -10.03 9.63 2.68
C ILE A 12 -11.33 9.61 1.88
N TYR A 13 -11.99 8.46 1.91
CA TYR A 13 -13.41 8.29 1.55
C TYR A 13 -14.14 7.75 2.76
N MET A 14 -15.24 8.37 3.13
CA MET A 14 -15.99 8.03 4.32
C MET A 14 -17.49 8.00 4.06
N THR A 15 -18.15 7.01 4.62
CA THR A 15 -19.60 6.89 4.70
C THR A 15 -20.04 6.92 6.17
N ASN A 16 -21.34 6.84 6.40
CA ASN A 16 -21.88 6.76 7.77
C ASN A 16 -21.43 5.49 8.54
N LYS A 17 -20.91 4.46 7.85
CA LYS A 17 -20.57 3.17 8.44
C LYS A 17 -19.16 2.72 8.17
N LYS A 18 -18.51 3.24 7.13
CA LYS A 18 -17.22 2.74 6.65
C LYS A 18 -16.30 3.87 6.25
N LEU A 19 -15.01 3.59 6.33
CA LEU A 19 -13.94 4.49 5.93
C LEU A 19 -12.90 3.73 5.11
N CYS A 20 -12.41 4.38 4.06
CA CYS A 20 -11.20 4.02 3.34
C CYS A 20 -10.24 5.20 3.38
N GLU A 21 -9.01 4.95 3.82
CA GLU A 21 -7.98 5.97 4.00
C GLU A 21 -6.67 5.49 3.36
N PHE A 22 -6.01 6.39 2.63
CA PHE A 22 -4.64 6.22 2.16
C PHE A 22 -3.71 7.06 3.01
N THR A 23 -2.62 6.44 3.50
CA THR A 23 -1.68 7.07 4.43
C THR A 23 -0.25 7.03 3.89
N ASP A 24 0.51 8.08 4.21
CA ASP A 24 1.93 8.18 3.84
C ASP A 24 2.78 7.20 4.65
N LYS A 25 3.48 6.35 3.92
CA LYS A 25 4.55 5.47 4.38
C LYS A 25 5.69 5.44 3.37
N LEU A 26 5.86 6.54 2.61
CA LEU A 26 6.93 6.64 1.64
C LEU A 26 8.30 6.72 2.35
N LYS A 27 9.30 6.08 1.75
CA LYS A 27 10.67 6.08 2.22
C LYS A 27 11.63 6.19 1.04
N LEU A 28 12.67 7.02 1.19
CA LEU A 28 13.75 7.09 0.21
C LEU A 28 14.53 5.78 0.17
N ALA A 29 14.99 5.42 -1.01
CA ALA A 29 16.04 4.43 -1.17
C ALA A 29 17.33 4.91 -0.47
N PRO A 30 18.21 4.01 0.00
CA PRO A 30 19.57 4.36 0.36
C PRO A 30 20.29 5.00 -0.83
N VAL A 31 21.31 5.82 -0.55
CA VAL A 31 22.03 6.59 -1.59
C VAL A 31 22.65 5.69 -2.65
N GLU A 32 23.06 4.48 -2.30
CA GLU A 32 23.59 3.45 -3.18
C GLU A 32 22.57 2.97 -4.23
N TYR A 33 21.30 3.11 -3.93
CA TYR A 33 20.17 2.68 -4.78
C TYR A 33 19.32 3.86 -5.25
N TYR A 34 19.88 5.05 -5.31
CA TYR A 34 19.17 6.31 -5.58
C TYR A 34 18.32 6.32 -6.86
N ALA A 35 18.70 5.49 -7.86
CA ALA A 35 18.07 5.53 -9.18
C ALA A 35 16.60 5.15 -9.19
N HIS A 36 16.15 4.31 -8.26
CA HIS A 36 14.73 3.98 -8.14
C HIS A 36 14.00 4.77 -7.05
N MET A 37 14.66 5.72 -6.42
CA MET A 37 14.13 6.72 -5.50
C MET A 37 13.43 6.13 -4.26
N HIS A 38 12.49 5.21 -4.43
CA HIS A 38 11.74 4.55 -3.38
C HIS A 38 12.45 3.32 -2.84
N ALA A 39 12.52 3.17 -1.52
CA ALA A 39 13.07 1.98 -0.88
C ALA A 39 12.28 0.72 -1.26
N GLN A 40 12.98 -0.33 -1.70
CA GLN A 40 12.40 -1.58 -2.23
C GLN A 40 12.82 -2.83 -1.41
N GLY A 41 13.26 -2.62 -0.18
CA GLY A 41 13.69 -3.68 0.74
C GLY A 41 15.20 -3.71 0.97
N GLU A 42 15.90 -2.67 0.59
CA GLU A 42 17.32 -2.48 0.90
C GLU A 42 17.50 -2.24 2.39
N GLU A 43 18.63 -2.71 2.89
CA GLU A 43 19.02 -2.50 4.26
C GLU A 43 19.36 -1.03 4.50
N GLN A 44 18.77 -0.46 5.54
CA GLN A 44 19.04 0.90 5.98
C GLN A 44 20.22 0.92 6.95
N SER A 45 20.72 2.11 7.27
CA SER A 45 21.82 2.31 8.23
C SER A 45 21.56 1.75 9.63
N ASP A 46 20.29 1.51 9.98
CA ASP A 46 19.86 0.88 11.23
C ASP A 46 19.74 -0.65 11.16
N GLY A 47 20.13 -1.27 10.03
CA GLY A 47 20.06 -2.71 9.78
C GLY A 47 18.67 -3.24 9.41
N PHE A 48 17.65 -2.38 9.34
CA PHE A 48 16.31 -2.80 8.94
C PHE A 48 16.08 -2.62 7.44
N ARG A 49 15.31 -3.53 6.85
CA ARG A 49 14.89 -3.39 5.46
C ARG A 49 13.69 -2.45 5.36
N ALA A 50 13.84 -1.40 4.56
CA ALA A 50 12.79 -0.43 4.33
C ALA A 50 12.04 -0.68 3.03
N TYR A 51 10.72 -0.53 3.09
CA TYR A 51 9.85 -0.55 1.92
C TYR A 51 9.06 0.74 1.87
N SER A 52 9.12 1.41 0.72
CA SER A 52 8.28 2.57 0.44
C SER A 52 6.91 2.11 -0.02
N CYS A 53 5.87 2.59 0.62
CA CYS A 53 4.51 2.20 0.29
C CYS A 53 3.49 3.27 0.68
N ILE A 54 2.26 3.10 0.20
CA ILE A 54 1.07 3.80 0.67
C ILE A 54 0.28 2.84 1.54
N GLY A 55 0.01 3.24 2.78
CA GLY A 55 -0.86 2.46 3.66
C GLY A 55 -2.31 2.56 3.22
N VAL A 56 -3.02 1.44 3.25
CA VAL A 56 -4.47 1.34 3.05
C VAL A 56 -5.08 0.98 4.38
N VAL A 57 -5.99 1.81 4.89
CA VAL A 57 -6.74 1.55 6.12
C VAL A 57 -8.21 1.49 5.78
N LEU A 58 -8.86 0.38 6.08
CA LEU A 58 -10.31 0.27 6.04
C LEU A 58 -10.85 0.14 7.46
N GLN A 59 -11.95 0.83 7.72
CA GLN A 59 -12.67 0.72 8.99
C GLN A 59 -14.15 0.46 8.73
N ASP A 60 -14.73 -0.40 9.56
CA ASP A 60 -16.17 -0.63 9.63
C ASP A 60 -16.66 -0.36 11.06
N TYR A 61 -17.49 0.65 11.20
CA TYR A 61 -18.12 1.03 12.46
C TYR A 61 -19.65 0.85 12.44
N SER A 62 -20.13 -0.09 11.60
CA SER A 62 -21.56 -0.48 11.56
C SER A 62 -22.06 -0.98 12.90
N ASN A 63 -21.19 -1.60 13.71
CA ASN A 63 -21.49 -2.13 15.04
C ASN A 63 -21.18 -1.14 16.18
N GLY A 64 -20.77 0.10 15.85
CA GLY A 64 -20.42 1.14 16.79
C GLY A 64 -18.98 1.66 16.60
N LYS A 65 -18.67 2.76 17.29
CA LYS A 65 -17.33 3.41 17.29
C LYS A 65 -16.47 2.88 18.44
N GLY A 66 -15.19 3.29 18.45
CA GLY A 66 -14.21 2.87 19.45
C GLY A 66 -13.87 1.38 19.31
N ASP A 67 -13.93 0.64 20.39
CA ASP A 67 -13.54 -0.78 20.45
C ASP A 67 -14.40 -1.71 19.58
N LYS A 68 -15.59 -1.25 19.17
CA LYS A 68 -16.48 -1.98 18.26
C LYS A 68 -16.12 -1.80 16.79
N THR A 69 -15.21 -0.88 16.47
CA THR A 69 -14.74 -0.63 15.10
C THR A 69 -13.83 -1.76 14.64
N VAL A 70 -14.19 -2.38 13.52
CA VAL A 70 -13.28 -3.32 12.84
C VAL A 70 -12.33 -2.52 11.97
N ARG A 71 -11.03 -2.61 12.26
CA ARG A 71 -9.96 -1.95 11.48
C ARG A 71 -9.08 -3.02 10.84
N VAL A 72 -8.79 -2.85 9.55
CA VAL A 72 -7.85 -3.67 8.77
C VAL A 72 -6.90 -2.77 8.00
N THR A 73 -5.70 -3.27 7.73
CA THR A 73 -4.66 -2.50 7.03
C THR A 73 -3.96 -3.34 5.97
N ALA A 74 -3.54 -2.67 4.90
CA ALA A 74 -2.69 -3.22 3.86
C ALA A 74 -1.70 -2.15 3.39
N ASN A 75 -0.76 -2.51 2.51
CA ASN A 75 0.15 -1.57 1.89
C ASN A 75 0.15 -1.79 0.38
N LEU A 76 0.11 -0.69 -0.39
CA LEU A 76 0.22 -0.65 -1.85
C LEU A 76 1.58 -0.08 -2.26
N SER A 77 2.12 -0.58 -3.37
CA SER A 77 3.25 0.06 -4.02
C SER A 77 2.87 1.47 -4.52
N PRO A 78 3.78 2.47 -4.45
CA PRO A 78 3.53 3.79 -5.03
C PRO A 78 3.13 3.73 -6.51
N GLY A 79 3.74 2.82 -7.29
CA GLY A 79 3.44 2.61 -8.71
C GLY A 79 2.02 2.12 -9.02
N PHE A 80 1.28 1.63 -8.03
CA PHE A 80 -0.13 1.25 -8.21
C PHE A 80 -1.00 2.45 -8.63
N PHE A 81 -0.76 3.62 -8.08
CA PHE A 81 -1.62 4.79 -8.27
C PHE A 81 -1.58 5.34 -9.70
N PRO A 82 -0.43 5.62 -10.33
CA PRO A 82 -0.39 5.99 -11.74
C PRO A 82 -0.91 4.87 -12.65
N PHE A 83 -0.66 3.60 -12.31
CA PHE A 83 -1.20 2.47 -13.08
C PHE A 83 -2.73 2.47 -13.10
N VAL A 84 -3.39 2.54 -11.94
CA VAL A 84 -4.86 2.51 -11.89
C VAL A 84 -5.47 3.75 -12.51
N LEU A 85 -4.86 4.94 -12.40
CA LEU A 85 -5.30 6.15 -13.10
C LEU A 85 -5.26 5.98 -14.62
N SER A 86 -4.19 5.42 -15.17
CA SER A 86 -4.09 5.16 -16.62
C SER A 86 -5.20 4.18 -17.09
N ARG A 87 -5.56 3.22 -16.25
CA ARG A 87 -6.64 2.29 -16.55
C ARG A 87 -8.01 2.96 -16.50
N MET A 88 -8.24 3.86 -15.54
CA MET A 88 -9.49 4.60 -15.42
C MET A 88 -9.77 5.54 -16.60
N GLN A 89 -8.72 6.08 -17.24
CA GLN A 89 -8.84 6.94 -18.42
C GLN A 89 -9.32 6.18 -19.68
N ASN A 90 -9.24 4.85 -19.69
CA ASN A 90 -9.59 4.00 -20.84
C ASN A 90 -10.96 3.30 -20.68
N ASP A 91 -11.91 3.94 -20.03
CA ASP A 91 -13.32 3.51 -19.90
C ASP A 91 -13.46 2.04 -19.42
N LEU A 92 -12.91 1.77 -18.28
CA LEU A 92 -12.68 0.44 -17.74
C LEU A 92 -13.96 -0.17 -17.15
N ASP A 93 -14.62 -1.09 -17.86
CA ASP A 93 -15.79 -1.81 -17.34
C ASP A 93 -15.47 -2.75 -16.20
N ARG A 94 -14.31 -3.40 -16.26
CA ARG A 94 -13.83 -4.34 -15.23
C ARG A 94 -12.39 -4.07 -14.87
N PHE A 95 -12.10 -4.18 -13.59
CA PHE A 95 -10.76 -4.15 -13.02
C PHE A 95 -10.68 -5.20 -11.90
N ASP A 96 -9.58 -5.91 -11.86
CA ASP A 96 -9.26 -6.85 -10.77
C ASP A 96 -7.78 -6.74 -10.46
N PHE A 97 -7.49 -6.29 -9.26
CA PHE A 97 -6.15 -6.27 -8.67
C PHE A 97 -6.21 -6.98 -7.32
N THR A 98 -5.36 -7.96 -7.14
CA THR A 98 -5.25 -8.69 -5.87
C THR A 98 -3.79 -8.84 -5.51
N GLU A 99 -3.46 -8.54 -4.26
CA GLU A 99 -2.12 -8.71 -3.70
C GLU A 99 -2.22 -9.42 -2.34
N GLU A 100 -1.38 -10.44 -2.17
CA GLU A 100 -1.24 -11.16 -0.91
C GLU A 100 0.20 -10.99 -0.40
N LYS A 101 0.34 -10.64 0.88
CA LYS A 101 1.64 -10.50 1.55
C LYS A 101 1.66 -11.32 2.83
N ILE A 102 2.76 -12.04 3.05
CA ILE A 102 3.07 -12.70 4.32
C ILE A 102 4.40 -12.16 4.84
N PHE A 103 4.41 -11.70 6.08
CA PHE A 103 5.57 -11.01 6.67
C PHE A 103 5.63 -11.19 8.18
N GLY A 104 6.73 -10.73 8.76
CA GLY A 104 7.04 -10.88 10.18
C GLY A 104 7.52 -12.29 10.52
N ASP A 105 8.02 -12.44 11.74
CA ASP A 105 8.42 -13.72 12.28
C ASP A 105 7.21 -14.54 12.69
N PRO A 106 7.29 -15.89 12.64
CA PRO A 106 6.24 -16.75 13.14
C PRO A 106 5.99 -16.50 14.64
N ASP A 107 4.72 -16.52 15.04
CA ASP A 107 4.32 -16.52 16.44
C ASP A 107 4.58 -17.92 17.09
N GLU A 108 4.18 -18.07 18.34
CA GLU A 108 4.27 -19.34 19.09
C GLU A 108 3.58 -20.53 18.42
N ASN A 109 2.62 -20.28 17.52
CA ASN A 109 1.92 -21.28 16.73
C ASN A 109 2.53 -21.49 15.33
N GLY A 110 3.68 -20.88 15.04
CA GLY A 110 4.34 -20.94 13.74
C GLY A 110 3.65 -20.13 12.65
N LEU A 111 2.79 -19.16 13.00
CA LEU A 111 1.98 -18.37 12.07
C LEU A 111 2.52 -16.95 11.92
N SER A 112 2.79 -16.53 10.69
CA SER A 112 3.17 -15.16 10.33
C SER A 112 1.96 -14.32 9.94
N THR A 113 2.13 -13.00 9.95
CA THR A 113 1.07 -12.05 9.57
C THR A 113 0.79 -12.11 8.08
N VAL A 114 -0.50 -12.14 7.73
CA VAL A 114 -0.97 -12.13 6.33
C VAL A 114 -1.88 -10.93 6.10
N THR A 115 -1.67 -10.28 4.97
CA THR A 115 -2.57 -9.26 4.43
C THR A 115 -2.97 -9.64 3.02
N LYS A 116 -4.27 -9.63 2.74
CA LYS A 116 -4.83 -9.76 1.39
C LYS A 116 -5.57 -8.47 1.05
N LEU A 117 -5.21 -7.86 -0.08
CA LEU A 117 -5.85 -6.66 -0.60
C LEU A 117 -6.42 -6.98 -1.97
N SER A 118 -7.70 -6.66 -2.18
CA SER A 118 -8.33 -6.71 -3.50
C SER A 118 -8.97 -5.38 -3.81
N ILE A 119 -8.75 -4.87 -5.03
CA ILE A 119 -9.39 -3.69 -5.57
C ILE A 119 -10.05 -4.10 -6.88
N LYS A 120 -11.37 -4.05 -6.92
CA LYS A 120 -12.16 -4.55 -8.04
C LYS A 120 -13.12 -3.48 -8.54
N ARG A 121 -13.34 -3.46 -9.84
CA ARG A 121 -14.41 -2.69 -10.48
C ARG A 121 -15.30 -3.62 -11.32
N ALA A 122 -16.58 -3.41 -11.21
CA ALA A 122 -17.57 -4.00 -12.09
C ALA A 122 -18.70 -2.97 -12.31
N SER A 123 -18.82 -2.45 -13.53
CA SER A 123 -19.83 -1.44 -13.91
C SER A 123 -21.26 -2.00 -13.87
N VAL A 124 -21.41 -3.31 -14.08
CA VAL A 124 -22.68 -4.01 -14.13
C VAL A 124 -22.71 -5.14 -13.08
N GLY A 125 -23.84 -5.30 -12.42
CA GLY A 125 -24.10 -6.40 -11.47
C GLY A 125 -24.43 -7.72 -12.18
N ASN A 126 -24.54 -8.79 -11.40
CA ASN A 126 -24.98 -10.10 -11.93
C ASN A 126 -26.43 -10.09 -12.45
N ASP A 127 -27.20 -9.10 -12.03
CA ASP A 127 -28.60 -8.85 -12.48
C ASP A 127 -28.66 -8.03 -13.78
N GLY A 128 -27.52 -7.73 -14.40
CA GLY A 128 -27.41 -6.91 -15.60
C GLY A 128 -27.60 -5.40 -15.37
N LYS A 129 -27.80 -4.94 -14.14
CA LYS A 129 -28.02 -3.52 -13.84
C LYS A 129 -26.71 -2.80 -13.58
N ARG A 130 -26.67 -1.52 -13.99
CA ARG A 130 -25.53 -0.64 -13.72
C ARG A 130 -25.40 -0.38 -12.22
N ARG A 131 -24.18 -0.43 -11.71
CA ARG A 131 -23.87 -0.19 -10.29
C ARG A 131 -23.57 1.28 -10.04
N ASN A 132 -24.17 1.87 -9.00
CA ASN A 132 -23.83 3.21 -8.53
C ASN A 132 -22.46 3.26 -7.82
N TYR A 133 -22.03 2.15 -7.25
CA TYR A 133 -20.74 1.97 -6.55
C TYR A 133 -19.99 0.80 -7.18
N PRO A 134 -19.40 0.99 -8.39
CA PRO A 134 -18.77 -0.09 -9.12
C PRO A 134 -17.44 -0.55 -8.53
N TRP A 135 -16.75 0.28 -7.75
CA TRP A 135 -15.49 -0.05 -7.10
C TRP A 135 -15.73 -0.70 -5.74
N CYS A 136 -14.92 -1.72 -5.45
CA CYS A 136 -14.89 -2.38 -4.15
C CYS A 136 -13.43 -2.59 -3.73
N ILE A 137 -13.05 -2.03 -2.58
CA ILE A 137 -11.77 -2.30 -1.93
C ILE A 137 -12.04 -3.26 -0.78
N ILE A 138 -11.28 -4.35 -0.73
CA ILE A 138 -11.39 -5.38 0.31
C ILE A 138 -10.02 -5.57 0.92
N VAL A 139 -9.92 -5.53 2.23
CA VAL A 139 -8.72 -5.91 2.98
C VAL A 139 -9.09 -7.01 3.97
N GLU A 140 -8.28 -8.06 3.97
CA GLU A 140 -8.33 -9.12 4.96
C GLU A 140 -7.00 -9.17 5.70
N ASN A 141 -7.04 -9.19 7.02
CA ASN A 141 -5.89 -9.48 7.86
C ASN A 141 -6.06 -10.85 8.51
N GLY A 142 -4.99 -11.62 8.56
CA GLY A 142 -5.00 -12.97 9.07
C GLY A 142 -3.62 -13.48 9.44
N ARG A 143 -3.52 -14.78 9.60
CA ARG A 143 -2.29 -15.51 9.92
C ARG A 143 -2.17 -16.75 9.02
N ALA A 144 -0.91 -17.13 8.70
CA ALA A 144 -0.64 -18.37 7.96
C ALA A 144 0.79 -18.86 8.22
N VAL A 145 1.07 -20.10 7.84
CA VAL A 145 2.44 -20.60 7.78
C VAL A 145 3.15 -19.99 6.57
N LYS A 146 4.36 -19.45 6.83
CA LYS A 146 5.23 -18.87 5.80
C LYS A 146 6.15 -19.94 5.23
N GLU A 147 6.15 -20.11 3.91
CA GLU A 147 7.09 -20.95 3.18
C GLU A 147 8.02 -20.11 2.32
N LYS A 148 9.28 -20.57 2.19
CA LYS A 148 10.26 -19.95 1.28
C LYS A 148 10.10 -20.53 -0.12
N THR A 149 10.16 -19.66 -1.14
CA THR A 149 10.29 -20.09 -2.53
C THR A 149 11.74 -20.47 -2.85
N PRO A 150 12.00 -21.30 -3.88
CA PRO A 150 13.37 -21.59 -4.33
C PRO A 150 14.16 -20.33 -4.71
N SER A 151 13.50 -19.26 -5.13
CA SER A 151 14.08 -17.96 -5.47
C SER A 151 14.35 -17.06 -4.25
N GLY A 152 14.14 -17.55 -3.02
CA GLY A 152 14.36 -16.79 -1.78
C GLY A 152 13.19 -15.90 -1.35
N GLY A 153 12.12 -15.82 -2.12
CA GLY A 153 10.88 -15.14 -1.74
C GLY A 153 10.11 -15.92 -0.66
N THR A 154 8.98 -15.37 -0.23
CA THR A 154 8.09 -16.05 0.73
C THR A 154 6.65 -16.04 0.21
N HIS A 155 5.91 -17.12 0.50
CA HIS A 155 4.51 -17.26 0.17
C HIS A 155 3.73 -17.91 1.31
N ILE A 156 2.40 -17.87 1.19
CA ILE A 156 1.49 -18.50 2.13
C ILE A 156 1.42 -19.99 1.81
N LYS A 157 1.72 -20.85 2.80
CA LYS A 157 1.51 -22.30 2.66
C LYS A 157 0.03 -22.59 2.42
N SER A 158 -0.24 -23.36 1.36
CA SER A 158 -1.61 -23.73 0.99
C SER A 158 -2.37 -24.35 2.15
N GLY A 159 -3.64 -23.97 2.35
CA GLY A 159 -4.52 -24.49 3.38
C GLY A 159 -4.27 -23.99 4.81
N THR A 160 -3.25 -23.13 5.03
CA THR A 160 -2.92 -22.65 6.40
C THR A 160 -3.49 -21.27 6.74
N TYR A 161 -4.06 -20.56 5.78
CA TYR A 161 -4.59 -19.22 6.01
C TYR A 161 -5.77 -19.20 6.97
N LYS A 162 -5.64 -18.40 8.04
CA LYS A 162 -6.67 -18.15 9.04
C LYS A 162 -7.04 -16.67 8.99
N LYS A 163 -8.22 -16.33 8.44
CA LYS A 163 -8.74 -14.97 8.43
C LYS A 163 -9.12 -14.55 9.85
N LEU A 164 -8.62 -13.41 10.30
CA LEU A 164 -8.95 -12.79 11.59
C LEU A 164 -9.96 -11.67 11.43
N ARG A 165 -9.76 -10.78 10.46
CA ARG A 165 -10.60 -9.62 10.21
C ARG A 165 -10.70 -9.35 8.71
N SER A 166 -11.84 -8.78 8.30
CA SER A 166 -12.05 -8.35 6.92
C SER A 166 -12.97 -7.14 6.90
N VAL A 167 -12.65 -6.16 6.08
CA VAL A 167 -13.51 -5.01 5.78
C VAL A 167 -13.53 -4.80 4.28
N TYR A 168 -14.69 -4.43 3.74
CA TYR A 168 -14.82 -3.96 2.38
C TYR A 168 -15.51 -2.60 2.34
N VAL A 169 -15.17 -1.80 1.34
CA VAL A 169 -15.78 -0.49 1.08
C VAL A 169 -16.13 -0.39 -0.39
N ASN A 170 -17.41 -0.08 -0.69
CA ASN A 170 -17.87 0.20 -2.04
C ASN A 170 -17.78 1.70 -2.29
N ILE A 171 -17.27 2.09 -3.47
CA ILE A 171 -16.98 3.48 -3.82
C ILE A 171 -17.51 3.74 -5.23
N ASN A 172 -18.09 4.92 -5.49
CA ASN A 172 -18.45 5.34 -6.84
C ASN A 172 -17.23 5.78 -7.66
N ASP A 173 -17.39 5.95 -8.96
CA ASP A 173 -16.26 6.28 -9.86
C ASP A 173 -15.59 7.61 -9.49
N LEU A 174 -16.35 8.64 -9.17
CA LEU A 174 -15.82 9.97 -8.85
C LEU A 174 -15.01 9.96 -7.55
N ASP A 175 -15.57 9.38 -6.50
CA ASP A 175 -14.89 9.34 -5.20
C ASP A 175 -13.63 8.44 -5.26
N PHE A 176 -13.69 7.31 -5.97
CA PHE A 176 -12.52 6.46 -6.17
C PHE A 176 -11.44 7.20 -6.95
N PHE A 177 -11.79 7.86 -8.06
CA PHE A 177 -10.86 8.70 -8.81
C PHE A 177 -10.21 9.76 -7.91
N ASN A 178 -11.00 10.47 -7.10
CA ASN A 178 -10.51 11.56 -6.26
C ASN A 178 -9.46 11.08 -5.24
N ILE A 179 -9.72 9.96 -4.54
CA ILE A 179 -8.75 9.45 -3.54
C ILE A 179 -7.49 8.91 -4.21
N VAL A 180 -7.60 8.25 -5.36
CA VAL A 180 -6.45 7.74 -6.12
C VAL A 180 -5.65 8.88 -6.73
N TYR A 181 -6.29 9.85 -7.38
CA TYR A 181 -5.64 11.02 -7.97
C TYR A 181 -4.90 11.86 -6.94
N ARG A 182 -5.54 12.16 -5.80
CA ARG A 182 -4.90 12.88 -4.69
C ARG A 182 -3.65 12.15 -4.20
N THR A 183 -3.72 10.84 -4.08
CA THR A 183 -2.58 10.02 -3.63
C THR A 183 -1.46 10.00 -4.68
N ALA A 184 -1.77 9.87 -5.97
CA ALA A 184 -0.77 9.95 -7.03
C ALA A 184 -0.06 11.31 -7.05
N ARG A 185 -0.82 12.42 -6.90
CA ARG A 185 -0.23 13.77 -6.82
C ARG A 185 0.64 13.97 -5.57
N PHE A 186 0.27 13.36 -4.44
CA PHE A 186 1.11 13.38 -3.25
C PHE A 186 2.44 12.66 -3.49
N ILE A 187 2.41 11.46 -4.09
CA ILE A 187 3.63 10.69 -4.43
C ILE A 187 4.55 11.52 -5.33
N GLU A 188 4.01 12.10 -6.41
CA GLU A 188 4.77 12.94 -7.32
C GLU A 188 5.40 14.16 -6.62
N SER A 189 4.65 14.85 -5.77
CA SER A 189 5.15 15.98 -4.98
C SER A 189 6.26 15.55 -4.00
N TRP A 190 6.13 14.38 -3.40
CA TRP A 190 7.12 13.79 -2.52
C TRP A 190 8.41 13.48 -3.29
N GLU A 191 8.31 12.85 -4.47
CA GLU A 191 9.44 12.56 -5.37
C GLU A 191 10.17 13.84 -5.80
N LEU A 192 9.43 14.88 -6.20
CA LEU A 192 9.99 16.18 -6.57
C LEU A 192 10.67 16.90 -5.39
N THR A 193 10.22 16.66 -4.17
CA THR A 193 10.81 17.28 -2.97
C THR A 193 12.11 16.60 -2.55
N PHE A 194 12.13 15.28 -2.50
CA PHE A 194 13.22 14.50 -1.92
C PHE A 194 14.23 13.99 -2.97
N GLY A 195 13.76 13.70 -4.17
CA GLY A 195 14.58 13.17 -5.26
C GLY A 195 15.80 14.02 -5.60
N PRO A 196 15.70 15.34 -5.78
CA PRO A 196 16.86 16.19 -6.11
C PRO A 196 18.00 16.13 -5.09
N LYS A 197 17.65 15.99 -3.80
CA LYS A 197 18.68 15.84 -2.76
C LYS A 197 19.34 14.46 -2.86
N LEU A 198 18.56 13.39 -2.95
CA LEU A 198 19.06 12.02 -3.06
C LEU A 198 20.00 11.87 -4.26
N ILE A 199 19.61 12.40 -5.42
CA ILE A 199 20.41 12.36 -6.65
C ILE A 199 21.74 13.12 -6.49
N ARG A 200 21.74 14.30 -5.86
CA ARG A 200 22.96 15.07 -5.61
C ARG A 200 23.91 14.32 -4.68
N ASP A 201 23.38 13.77 -3.58
CA ASP A 201 24.19 13.06 -2.59
C ASP A 201 24.83 11.81 -3.23
N ALA A 202 24.07 11.08 -4.07
CA ALA A 202 24.58 9.93 -4.80
C ALA A 202 25.64 10.29 -5.83
N ARG A 203 25.46 11.37 -6.60
CA ARG A 203 26.47 11.82 -7.58
C ARG A 203 27.76 12.22 -6.89
N LYS A 204 27.69 12.94 -5.76
CA LYS A 204 28.88 13.26 -4.97
C LYS A 204 29.62 12.01 -4.53
N LEU A 205 28.92 11.01 -3.99
CA LEU A 205 29.51 9.74 -3.58
C LEU A 205 30.21 9.02 -4.75
N LEU A 206 29.58 9.00 -5.93
CA LEU A 206 30.17 8.42 -7.15
C LEU A 206 31.46 9.14 -7.58
N ASP A 207 31.50 10.48 -7.49
CA ASP A 207 32.67 11.26 -7.85
C ASP A 207 33.81 11.04 -6.84
N ASP A 208 33.51 10.97 -5.55
CA ASP A 208 34.47 10.65 -4.48
C ASP A 208 35.08 9.25 -4.68
N GLN A 209 34.26 8.24 -5.02
CA GLN A 209 34.73 6.88 -5.33
C GLN A 209 35.64 6.83 -6.57
N ARG A 210 35.29 7.57 -7.63
CA ARG A 210 36.14 7.67 -8.84
C ARG A 210 37.50 8.30 -8.55
N ALA A 211 37.50 9.37 -7.76
CA ALA A 211 38.74 10.04 -7.37
C ALA A 211 39.66 9.12 -6.54
N ALA A 212 39.07 8.33 -5.61
CA ALA A 212 39.82 7.36 -4.81
C ALA A 212 40.39 6.20 -5.64
N ALA A 213 39.71 5.77 -6.70
CA ALA A 213 40.16 4.69 -7.58
C ALA A 213 41.29 5.12 -8.56
N GLN A 214 41.59 6.41 -8.68
CA GLN A 214 42.66 6.97 -9.53
C GLN A 214 43.95 7.26 -8.77
N GLN A 215 43.98 7.09 -7.46
CA GLN A 215 45.15 7.17 -6.57
C GLN A 215 45.77 5.79 -6.31
#